data_380d4e4d3582dbec4eea00dea8a4e01e
#
_entry.id   380d4e4d3582dbec4eea00dea8a4e01e
#
_cell.length_a   1.000
_cell.length_b   1.000
_cell.length_c   1.000
_cell.angle_alpha   90.00
_cell.angle_beta   90.00
_cell.angle_gamma   90.00
#
_symmetry.space_group_name_H-M   'P 1'
#
loop_
_entity.id
_entity.type
_entity.pdbx_description
1 polymer ?
#
loop_
_entity_poly.entity_id
_entity_poly.type
_entity_poly.pdbx_seq_one_letter_code
_entity_poly.pdbx_strand_id
1 'polypeptide(L)'
;MNSEGKLAPGRSRALPMQLAPWLLLAALTAMPGVAQTRPRGRDLGIPFPGQTGPANAITDVAGVAVGHVTLVEGEGKLVPGKGPIRTGVTAILPRPRGNWDPVFAATFNQNGNGDMTGINWIKESGFLEGPILLTGTHSVGTVRDAAIQWQLKNGREFVFTYPIVAETFDFLNDANGEHVKATHAFAALDQAKPGRVEEGAVGGGTGMGCNGFKGGIGTASRVLTAAQGGYTIGVLVQCNYGGDLRILGVPIRSEITDLPTCTVLPQPLSRPWTAGIPPCSAAKRSAVEASDSEHEGRGSIIVIVATDAPLLPHQLERIARRVSLGLGRLGSFAGNSSGDLFLAFSTANAGAAKPEGTPALVMLPNDRIDPLFRATIEATEEAVVNAMLAAQTMTGADGIRVFGLPGERVVEILRKYNRMK
;
A
#
# COMPACT_ATOMS: atom_id res chain seq x y z
N MET A 1 55.63 -48.55 -51.07
CA MET A 1 55.35 -48.85 -52.49
C MET A 1 54.32 -47.88 -52.92
N ASN A 2 54.80 -46.89 -53.57
CA ASN A 2 54.41 -46.09 -54.72
C ASN A 2 52.99 -46.28 -55.28
N SER A 3 52.20 -45.24 -55.52
CA SER A 3 52.28 -44.60 -56.78
C SER A 3 51.38 -43.31 -56.78
N GLU A 4 52.00 -42.31 -57.38
CA GLU A 4 51.46 -41.02 -57.74
C GLU A 4 50.33 -41.08 -58.80
N GLY A 5 49.44 -40.11 -58.77
CA GLY A 5 48.43 -39.87 -59.82
C GLY A 5 48.09 -38.42 -59.96
N LYS A 6 48.59 -37.84 -61.05
CA LYS A 6 48.64 -36.44 -61.47
C LYS A 6 47.32 -35.70 -61.56
N LEU A 7 47.39 -34.38 -61.26
CA LEU A 7 46.48 -33.29 -61.50
C LEU A 7 46.16 -33.07 -63.04
N ALA A 8 44.91 -32.66 -63.28
CA ALA A 8 44.55 -31.86 -64.47
C ALA A 8 43.53 -30.74 -64.09
N PRO A 9 43.57 -29.54 -64.72
CA PRO A 9 42.89 -28.37 -64.25
C PRO A 9 41.47 -28.22 -64.83
N GLY A 10 40.51 -27.98 -63.98
CA GLY A 10 39.12 -27.76 -64.36
C GLY A 10 38.73 -26.28 -64.22
N ARG A 11 38.20 -25.76 -65.27
CA ARG A 11 37.81 -24.38 -65.57
C ARG A 11 36.84 -23.78 -64.55
N SER A 12 37.11 -22.55 -64.12
CA SER A 12 36.25 -21.64 -63.40
C SER A 12 35.00 -21.25 -64.22
N ARG A 13 33.79 -21.55 -63.68
CA ARG A 13 32.54 -20.92 -64.12
C ARG A 13 32.11 -19.97 -63.02
N ALA A 14 32.07 -18.66 -63.34
CA ALA A 14 31.46 -17.63 -62.54
C ALA A 14 29.94 -17.80 -62.49
N LEU A 15 29.36 -17.86 -61.31
CA LEU A 15 27.93 -17.76 -61.06
C LEU A 15 27.59 -16.30 -60.77
N PRO A 16 26.44 -15.80 -61.25
CA PRO A 16 26.02 -14.42 -61.01
C PRO A 16 25.58 -14.22 -59.57
N MET A 17 26.07 -13.16 -58.98
CA MET A 17 25.76 -12.67 -57.63
C MET A 17 24.30 -12.15 -57.64
N GLN A 18 23.35 -12.91 -57.04
CA GLN A 18 22.03 -12.41 -56.74
C GLN A 18 22.09 -11.49 -55.52
N LEU A 19 21.78 -10.20 -55.68
CA LEU A 19 21.54 -9.23 -54.64
C LEU A 19 20.24 -9.60 -53.91
N ALA A 20 20.35 -10.11 -52.69
CA ALA A 20 19.22 -10.26 -51.80
C ALA A 20 18.89 -8.90 -51.14
N PRO A 21 17.65 -8.44 -51.11
CA PRO A 21 17.28 -7.22 -50.43
C PRO A 21 17.32 -7.47 -48.91
N TRP A 22 18.15 -6.68 -48.22
CA TRP A 22 18.17 -6.61 -46.75
C TRP A 22 16.86 -5.98 -46.24
N LEU A 23 15.95 -6.79 -45.76
CA LEU A 23 14.82 -6.34 -44.96
C LEU A 23 15.37 -5.88 -43.61
N LEU A 24 15.48 -4.57 -43.43
CA LEU A 24 15.67 -3.94 -42.15
C LEU A 24 14.43 -4.19 -41.29
N LEU A 25 14.53 -5.20 -40.42
CA LEU A 25 13.56 -5.42 -39.34
C LEU A 25 13.80 -4.31 -38.32
N ALA A 26 13.00 -3.23 -38.36
CA ALA A 26 12.96 -2.22 -37.32
C ALA A 26 12.39 -2.88 -36.05
N ALA A 27 13.27 -3.27 -35.14
CA ALA A 27 12.88 -3.63 -33.79
C ALA A 27 12.28 -2.38 -33.11
N LEU A 28 10.96 -2.30 -33.07
CA LEU A 28 10.27 -1.39 -32.15
C LEU A 28 10.63 -1.85 -30.72
N THR A 29 11.66 -1.26 -30.13
CA THR A 29 11.85 -1.32 -28.68
C THR A 29 10.68 -0.57 -28.05
N ALA A 30 9.72 -1.32 -27.51
CA ALA A 30 8.70 -0.76 -26.63
C ALA A 30 9.44 -0.08 -25.46
N MET A 31 9.52 1.24 -25.49
CA MET A 31 9.95 2.00 -24.32
C MET A 31 9.01 1.63 -23.16
N PRO A 32 9.51 1.29 -21.99
CA PRO A 32 8.64 1.13 -20.84
C PRO A 32 7.89 2.44 -20.67
N GLY A 33 6.56 2.40 -20.84
CA GLY A 33 5.71 3.57 -20.63
C GLY A 33 5.99 4.10 -19.24
N VAL A 34 6.44 5.36 -19.14
CA VAL A 34 6.50 6.06 -17.88
C VAL A 34 5.08 6.04 -17.34
N ALA A 35 4.85 5.26 -16.30
CA ALA A 35 3.55 5.19 -15.64
C ALA A 35 3.17 6.63 -15.30
N GLN A 36 2.13 7.15 -15.93
CA GLN A 36 1.66 8.51 -15.71
C GLN A 36 1.24 8.61 -14.25
N THR A 37 2.07 9.22 -13.42
CA THR A 37 1.79 9.43 -12.00
C THR A 37 0.56 10.30 -11.90
N ARG A 38 -0.52 9.74 -11.35
CA ARG A 38 -1.75 10.51 -11.10
C ARG A 38 -1.46 11.62 -10.08
N PRO A 39 -2.17 12.74 -10.18
CA PRO A 39 -1.99 13.84 -9.26
C PRO A 39 -2.45 13.41 -7.85
N ARG A 40 -1.68 13.78 -6.85
CA ARG A 40 -2.02 13.68 -5.44
C ARG A 40 -2.94 14.82 -5.04
N GLY A 41 -3.50 14.75 -3.84
CA GLY A 41 -4.41 15.80 -3.38
C GLY A 41 -3.81 17.20 -3.42
N ARG A 42 -2.54 17.37 -3.05
CA ARG A 42 -1.84 18.67 -3.13
C ARG A 42 -1.56 19.11 -4.56
N ASP A 43 -1.28 18.19 -5.46
CA ASP A 43 -1.07 18.49 -6.89
C ASP A 43 -2.36 19.04 -7.52
N LEU A 44 -3.52 18.63 -7.02
CA LEU A 44 -4.85 19.16 -7.37
C LEU A 44 -5.20 20.48 -6.65
N GLY A 45 -4.31 20.96 -5.77
CA GLY A 45 -4.51 22.18 -5.00
C GLY A 45 -5.38 21.98 -3.76
N ILE A 46 -5.68 20.76 -3.32
CA ILE A 46 -6.44 20.51 -2.08
C ILE A 46 -5.63 21.02 -0.88
N PRO A 47 -6.15 21.98 -0.08
CA PRO A 47 -5.38 22.68 0.93
C PRO A 47 -5.27 21.87 2.24
N PHE A 48 -4.64 20.69 2.18
CA PHE A 48 -4.35 19.94 3.40
C PHE A 48 -3.44 20.74 4.33
N PRO A 49 -3.74 20.76 5.64
CA PRO A 49 -2.93 21.50 6.62
C PRO A 49 -1.55 20.87 6.83
N GLY A 50 -0.63 21.67 7.36
CA GLY A 50 0.72 21.27 7.74
C GLY A 50 1.73 21.23 6.59
N GLN A 51 3.00 21.38 6.95
CA GLN A 51 4.13 21.31 6.02
C GLN A 51 4.54 19.86 5.78
N THR A 52 4.76 19.47 4.52
CA THR A 52 5.22 18.14 4.16
C THR A 52 6.73 18.07 4.07
N GLY A 53 7.29 16.87 4.20
CA GLY A 53 8.66 16.59 3.76
C GLY A 53 8.76 16.55 2.23
N PRO A 54 9.96 16.37 1.69
CA PRO A 54 10.23 16.44 0.24
C PRO A 54 9.45 15.44 -0.61
N ALA A 55 9.26 14.22 -0.12
CA ALA A 55 8.51 13.18 -0.80
C ALA A 55 7.00 13.19 -0.44
N ASN A 56 6.62 13.92 0.61
CA ASN A 56 5.32 13.85 1.26
C ASN A 56 4.90 12.38 1.48
N ALA A 57 5.76 11.59 2.09
CA ALA A 57 5.63 10.15 2.25
C ALA A 57 6.20 9.67 3.59
N ILE A 58 5.86 8.43 3.98
CA ILE A 58 6.43 7.80 5.18
C ILE A 58 7.96 7.78 5.15
N THR A 59 8.54 7.74 3.98
CA THR A 59 9.97 7.75 3.70
C THR A 59 10.66 9.10 3.96
N ASP A 60 9.94 10.16 4.28
CA ASP A 60 10.52 11.40 4.77
C ASP A 60 11.09 11.25 6.20
N VAL A 61 10.67 10.21 6.91
CA VAL A 61 11.34 9.80 8.15
C VAL A 61 12.65 9.08 7.79
N ALA A 62 13.75 9.63 8.25
CA ALA A 62 15.09 9.15 7.89
C ALA A 62 15.29 7.66 8.21
N GLY A 63 15.80 6.92 7.25
CA GLY A 63 16.05 5.47 7.34
C GLY A 63 14.88 4.59 6.90
N VAL A 64 13.68 5.15 6.75
CA VAL A 64 12.51 4.40 6.28
C VAL A 64 12.57 4.22 4.75
N ALA A 65 12.28 2.99 4.31
CA ALA A 65 12.23 2.63 2.89
C ALA A 65 10.96 1.82 2.60
N VAL A 66 10.44 1.95 1.38
CA VAL A 66 9.22 1.24 0.92
C VAL A 66 9.44 0.60 -0.44
N GLY A 67 8.94 -0.62 -0.61
CA GLY A 67 8.95 -1.34 -1.88
C GLY A 67 7.64 -2.10 -2.11
N HIS A 68 7.31 -2.34 -3.40
CA HIS A 68 6.06 -2.99 -3.78
C HIS A 68 6.32 -4.07 -4.82
N VAL A 69 5.51 -5.14 -4.76
CA VAL A 69 5.30 -6.07 -5.87
C VAL A 69 3.80 -6.16 -6.12
N THR A 70 3.39 -5.85 -7.34
CA THR A 70 1.99 -5.80 -7.77
C THR A 70 1.71 -6.96 -8.72
N LEU A 71 0.63 -7.71 -8.47
CA LEU A 71 0.18 -8.82 -9.30
C LEU A 71 -1.18 -8.49 -9.89
N VAL A 72 -1.22 -8.31 -11.23
CA VAL A 72 -2.44 -8.00 -11.99
C VAL A 72 -2.44 -8.89 -13.24
N GLU A 73 -3.29 -9.94 -13.22
CA GLU A 73 -3.36 -10.92 -14.30
C GLU A 73 -4.79 -11.42 -14.49
N GLY A 74 -5.12 -11.79 -15.73
CA GLY A 74 -6.39 -12.39 -16.09
C GLY A 74 -7.60 -11.46 -15.93
N GLU A 75 -8.72 -11.89 -16.50
CA GLU A 75 -10.02 -11.20 -16.48
C GLU A 75 -11.17 -12.21 -16.42
N GLY A 76 -12.38 -11.74 -16.13
CA GLY A 76 -13.61 -12.51 -16.24
C GLY A 76 -13.99 -13.24 -14.96
N LYS A 77 -14.56 -14.45 -15.12
CA LYS A 77 -15.10 -15.26 -14.02
C LYS A 77 -14.00 -15.74 -13.09
N LEU A 78 -14.26 -15.69 -11.77
CA LEU A 78 -13.37 -16.23 -10.76
C LEU A 78 -13.22 -17.76 -10.93
N VAL A 79 -11.98 -18.20 -11.09
CA VAL A 79 -11.60 -19.61 -11.06
C VAL A 79 -10.47 -19.77 -10.05
N PRO A 80 -10.72 -20.39 -8.86
CA PRO A 80 -9.71 -20.56 -7.82
C PRO A 80 -8.40 -21.16 -8.35
N GLY A 81 -7.27 -20.53 -8.05
CA GLY A 81 -5.95 -20.91 -8.55
C GLY A 81 -5.60 -20.42 -9.95
N LYS A 82 -6.55 -19.80 -10.66
CA LYS A 82 -6.35 -19.25 -12.01
C LYS A 82 -6.58 -17.73 -12.10
N GLY A 83 -7.27 -17.15 -11.14
CA GLY A 83 -7.56 -15.73 -11.14
C GLY A 83 -9.01 -15.36 -11.49
N PRO A 84 -9.27 -14.08 -11.78
CA PRO A 84 -8.34 -12.95 -11.95
C PRO A 84 -7.53 -12.62 -10.71
N ILE A 85 -6.26 -12.19 -10.91
CA ILE A 85 -5.32 -11.86 -9.85
C ILE A 85 -5.26 -10.34 -9.69
N ARG A 86 -5.51 -9.84 -8.48
CA ARG A 86 -5.46 -8.41 -8.10
C ARG A 86 -4.94 -8.29 -6.67
N THR A 87 -3.67 -8.58 -6.46
CA THR A 87 -3.03 -8.65 -5.14
C THR A 87 -1.57 -8.20 -5.19
N GLY A 88 -0.83 -8.35 -4.12
CA GLY A 88 0.60 -8.06 -4.07
C GLY A 88 1.15 -7.96 -2.67
N VAL A 89 2.36 -7.40 -2.57
CA VAL A 89 3.06 -7.20 -1.30
C VAL A 89 3.63 -5.78 -1.26
N THR A 90 3.43 -5.09 -0.16
CA THR A 90 4.10 -3.84 0.19
C THR A 90 5.05 -4.12 1.36
N ALA A 91 6.30 -3.73 1.24
CA ALA A 91 7.31 -3.87 2.30
C ALA A 91 7.74 -2.50 2.81
N ILE A 92 7.87 -2.37 4.13
CA ILE A 92 8.36 -1.17 4.81
C ILE A 92 9.55 -1.58 5.67
N LEU A 93 10.70 -0.96 5.45
CA LEU A 93 11.89 -1.12 6.26
C LEU A 93 11.99 0.06 7.24
N PRO A 94 11.95 -0.16 8.55
CA PRO A 94 12.10 0.90 9.56
C PRO A 94 13.53 1.45 9.65
N ARG A 95 14.51 0.67 9.19
CA ARG A 95 15.94 0.98 9.13
C ARG A 95 16.48 0.69 7.73
N PRO A 96 17.62 1.27 7.32
CA PRO A 96 18.29 0.89 6.09
C PRO A 96 18.58 -0.61 6.05
N ARG A 97 18.54 -1.21 4.85
CA ARG A 97 18.82 -2.64 4.67
C ARG A 97 20.16 -3.02 5.32
N GLY A 98 20.16 -4.15 6.04
CA GLY A 98 21.31 -4.64 6.78
C GLY A 98 21.49 -4.00 8.17
N ASN A 99 20.72 -2.99 8.51
CA ASN A 99 20.65 -2.49 9.88
C ASN A 99 19.48 -3.17 10.60
N TRP A 100 19.80 -4.07 11.52
CA TRP A 100 18.84 -4.87 12.28
C TRP A 100 18.54 -4.32 13.70
N ASP A 101 19.01 -3.09 13.97
CA ASP A 101 18.74 -2.43 15.26
C ASP A 101 17.21 -2.21 15.42
N PRO A 102 16.58 -2.80 16.44
CA PRO A 102 15.15 -2.64 16.68
C PRO A 102 14.76 -1.17 16.90
N VAL A 103 13.51 -0.88 16.61
CA VAL A 103 12.92 0.45 16.86
C VAL A 103 11.82 0.34 17.90
N PHE A 104 11.66 1.35 18.76
CA PHE A 104 10.50 1.42 19.63
C PHE A 104 9.23 1.48 18.79
N ALA A 105 8.24 0.67 19.18
CA ALA A 105 6.96 0.59 18.51
C ALA A 105 5.81 0.34 19.49
N ALA A 106 4.61 0.64 19.03
CA ALA A 106 3.37 0.25 19.68
C ALA A 106 2.25 0.08 18.66
N THR A 107 1.21 -0.64 19.04
CA THR A 107 0.03 -0.90 18.20
C THR A 107 -1.23 -0.42 18.88
N PHE A 108 -2.22 -0.07 18.07
CA PHE A 108 -3.58 0.19 18.51
C PHE A 108 -4.57 -0.48 17.56
N ASN A 109 -5.38 -1.39 18.09
CA ASN A 109 -6.44 -2.06 17.36
C ASN A 109 -7.74 -1.31 17.62
N GLN A 110 -8.27 -0.62 16.61
CA GLN A 110 -9.57 0.02 16.72
C GLN A 110 -10.70 -1.00 16.54
N ASN A 111 -10.55 -1.89 15.57
CA ASN A 111 -11.40 -3.05 15.33
C ASN A 111 -10.52 -4.28 15.03
N GLY A 112 -10.97 -5.45 15.42
CA GLY A 112 -10.18 -6.67 15.41
C GLY A 112 -10.50 -7.67 14.29
N ASN A 113 -11.32 -7.33 13.29
CA ASN A 113 -11.59 -8.24 12.17
C ASN A 113 -10.50 -8.17 11.10
N GLY A 114 -9.28 -8.52 11.49
CA GLY A 114 -8.09 -8.51 10.65
C GLY A 114 -6.89 -9.13 11.35
N ASP A 115 -5.81 -9.34 10.63
CA ASP A 115 -4.59 -9.92 11.15
C ASP A 115 -3.40 -8.93 11.02
N MET A 116 -2.63 -8.84 12.09
CA MET A 116 -1.31 -8.24 12.14
C MET A 116 -0.42 -9.11 13.02
N THR A 117 0.45 -9.90 12.41
CA THR A 117 1.31 -10.83 13.12
C THR A 117 2.32 -10.12 14.02
N GLY A 118 2.81 -10.78 15.06
CA GLY A 118 3.89 -10.26 15.92
C GLY A 118 3.51 -9.15 16.90
N ILE A 119 2.27 -8.66 16.90
CA ILE A 119 1.84 -7.54 17.77
C ILE A 119 1.94 -7.85 19.27
N ASN A 120 1.81 -9.11 19.67
CA ASN A 120 1.93 -9.51 21.07
C ASN A 120 3.35 -9.25 21.59
N TRP A 121 4.37 -9.51 20.75
CA TRP A 121 5.75 -9.22 21.12
C TRP A 121 6.03 -7.72 21.15
N ILE A 122 5.47 -6.92 20.24
CA ILE A 122 5.56 -5.45 20.33
C ILE A 122 4.95 -4.94 21.64
N LYS A 123 3.79 -5.47 22.05
CA LYS A 123 3.15 -5.07 23.32
C LYS A 123 3.97 -5.44 24.54
N GLU A 124 4.65 -6.57 24.52
CA GLU A 124 5.47 -7.06 25.63
C GLU A 124 6.82 -6.35 25.68
N SER A 125 7.55 -6.30 24.56
CA SER A 125 8.91 -5.78 24.50
C SER A 125 9.01 -4.27 24.28
N GLY A 126 8.01 -3.68 23.64
CA GLY A 126 8.07 -2.29 23.15
C GLY A 126 8.87 -2.13 21.86
N PHE A 127 9.33 -3.22 21.23
CA PHE A 127 10.20 -3.17 20.04
C PHE A 127 9.58 -3.82 18.82
N LEU A 128 9.80 -3.18 17.67
CA LEU A 128 9.64 -3.74 16.35
C LEU A 128 10.99 -4.23 15.84
N GLU A 129 11.08 -5.52 15.51
CA GLU A 129 12.29 -6.20 15.12
C GLU A 129 12.25 -6.62 13.65
N GLY A 130 12.57 -5.74 12.73
CA GLY A 130 12.67 -6.05 11.31
C GLY A 130 11.59 -5.39 10.45
N PRO A 131 11.32 -5.93 9.24
CA PRO A 131 10.41 -5.31 8.28
C PRO A 131 8.94 -5.46 8.68
N ILE A 132 8.11 -4.54 8.13
CA ILE A 132 6.66 -4.63 8.12
C ILE A 132 6.25 -4.96 6.69
N LEU A 133 5.34 -5.93 6.50
CA LEU A 133 4.78 -6.25 5.20
C LEU A 133 3.26 -6.15 5.22
N LEU A 134 2.69 -5.70 4.10
CA LEU A 134 1.25 -5.59 3.90
C LEU A 134 0.86 -6.41 2.67
N THR A 135 -0.26 -7.15 2.75
CA THR A 135 -0.70 -8.05 1.67
C THR A 135 -2.22 -8.29 1.74
N GLY A 136 -2.75 -9.23 0.95
CA GLY A 136 -4.13 -9.73 1.05
C GLY A 136 -4.28 -10.76 2.18
N THR A 137 -5.49 -10.91 2.71
CA THR A 137 -5.81 -11.69 3.92
C THR A 137 -5.23 -13.11 3.90
N HIS A 138 -5.45 -13.88 2.84
CA HIS A 138 -5.00 -15.28 2.79
C HIS A 138 -3.52 -15.45 2.45
N SER A 139 -2.79 -14.36 2.23
CA SER A 139 -1.35 -14.37 1.92
C SER A 139 -0.45 -14.14 3.14
N VAL A 140 -1.02 -13.82 4.31
CA VAL A 140 -0.28 -13.49 5.54
C VAL A 140 0.73 -14.57 5.91
N GLY A 141 0.33 -15.84 5.91
CA GLY A 141 1.21 -16.96 6.26
C GLY A 141 2.44 -17.05 5.35
N THR A 142 2.22 -17.03 4.02
CA THR A 142 3.30 -17.09 3.02
C THR A 142 4.26 -15.91 3.14
N VAL A 143 3.72 -14.69 3.32
CA VAL A 143 4.53 -13.47 3.44
C VAL A 143 5.31 -13.44 4.75
N ARG A 144 4.73 -13.97 5.84
CA ARG A 144 5.41 -14.09 7.13
C ARG A 144 6.59 -15.05 7.06
N ASP A 145 6.41 -16.23 6.48
CA ASP A 145 7.51 -17.21 6.32
C ASP A 145 8.60 -16.64 5.40
N ALA A 146 8.22 -15.96 4.34
CA ALA A 146 9.15 -15.26 3.46
C ALA A 146 9.95 -14.18 4.21
N ALA A 147 9.31 -13.40 5.08
CA ALA A 147 10.00 -12.38 5.86
C ALA A 147 11.09 -12.97 6.78
N ILE A 148 10.84 -14.14 7.39
CA ILE A 148 11.83 -14.87 8.18
C ILE A 148 13.01 -15.28 7.29
N GLN A 149 12.73 -15.93 6.16
CA GLN A 149 13.75 -16.42 5.22
C GLN A 149 14.60 -15.27 4.64
N TRP A 150 13.95 -14.14 4.32
CA TRP A 150 14.65 -12.97 3.79
C TRP A 150 15.60 -12.37 4.82
N GLN A 151 15.22 -12.27 6.09
CA GLN A 151 16.08 -11.80 7.17
C GLN A 151 17.32 -12.67 7.32
N LEU A 152 17.17 -14.01 7.33
CA LEU A 152 18.28 -14.97 7.38
C LEU A 152 19.22 -14.81 6.18
N LYS A 153 18.68 -14.71 4.96
CA LYS A 153 19.46 -14.51 3.73
C LYS A 153 20.24 -13.18 3.72
N ASN A 154 19.75 -12.17 4.45
CA ASN A 154 20.40 -10.86 4.56
C ASN A 154 21.27 -10.71 5.83
N GLY A 155 21.66 -11.83 6.45
CA GLY A 155 22.66 -11.88 7.52
C GLY A 155 22.14 -11.49 8.90
N ARG A 156 20.81 -11.52 9.13
CA ARG A 156 20.28 -11.36 10.47
C ARG A 156 20.39 -12.70 11.22
N GLU A 157 21.16 -12.71 12.29
CA GLU A 157 21.22 -13.82 13.21
C GLU A 157 20.13 -13.73 14.26
N PHE A 158 19.36 -14.80 14.47
CA PHE A 158 18.35 -14.92 15.52
C PHE A 158 17.99 -16.39 15.76
N VAL A 159 17.54 -16.67 16.98
CA VAL A 159 16.96 -18.00 17.31
C VAL A 159 15.49 -18.05 16.87
N PHE A 160 14.76 -16.95 17.08
CA PHE A 160 13.37 -16.79 16.66
C PHE A 160 13.11 -15.31 16.34
N THR A 161 12.07 -15.04 15.54
CA THR A 161 11.62 -13.69 15.21
C THR A 161 10.11 -13.68 14.97
N TYR A 162 9.50 -12.52 15.19
CA TYR A 162 8.07 -12.29 14.97
C TYR A 162 7.86 -11.19 13.91
N PRO A 163 7.98 -11.49 12.61
CA PRO A 163 7.77 -10.51 11.55
C PRO A 163 6.37 -9.91 11.62
N ILE A 164 6.26 -8.64 11.31
CA ILE A 164 4.99 -7.96 11.21
C ILE A 164 4.48 -8.12 9.78
N VAL A 165 3.36 -8.83 9.63
CA VAL A 165 2.61 -8.91 8.37
C VAL A 165 1.17 -8.57 8.69
N ALA A 166 0.64 -7.55 8.03
CA ALA A 166 -0.74 -7.09 8.18
C ALA A 166 -1.49 -7.19 6.85
N GLU A 167 -2.82 -7.20 6.93
CA GLU A 167 -3.63 -7.48 5.77
C GLU A 167 -4.90 -6.64 5.69
N THR A 168 -5.45 -6.55 4.47
CA THR A 168 -6.83 -6.21 4.19
C THR A 168 -7.35 -7.14 3.10
N PHE A 169 -8.67 -7.37 3.06
CA PHE A 169 -9.25 -8.33 2.12
C PHE A 169 -9.28 -7.79 0.68
N ASP A 170 -8.50 -8.39 -0.18
CA ASP A 170 -8.38 -8.04 -1.61
C ASP A 170 -9.53 -8.64 -2.44
N PHE A 171 -10.75 -8.12 -2.29
CA PHE A 171 -11.98 -8.69 -2.83
C PHE A 171 -12.07 -8.72 -4.36
N LEU A 172 -11.25 -7.95 -5.07
CA LEU A 172 -11.12 -7.99 -6.52
C LEU A 172 -10.25 -9.14 -7.01
N ASN A 173 -9.59 -9.86 -6.10
CA ASN A 173 -8.64 -10.92 -6.34
C ASN A 173 -9.29 -12.31 -6.26
N ASP A 174 -8.66 -13.30 -6.86
CA ASP A 174 -8.80 -14.70 -6.46
C ASP A 174 -8.06 -14.95 -5.13
N ALA A 175 -8.70 -14.55 -4.04
CA ALA A 175 -8.10 -14.59 -2.71
C ALA A 175 -7.71 -15.99 -2.24
N ASN A 176 -8.37 -17.03 -2.76
CA ASN A 176 -8.09 -18.44 -2.43
C ASN A 176 -7.10 -19.11 -3.38
N GLY A 177 -6.57 -18.38 -4.36
CA GLY A 177 -5.69 -18.93 -5.39
C GLY A 177 -4.21 -19.02 -5.01
N GLU A 178 -3.85 -18.57 -3.80
CA GLU A 178 -2.47 -18.59 -3.30
C GLU A 178 -1.44 -17.95 -4.28
N HIS A 179 -1.81 -16.86 -4.93
CA HIS A 179 -1.00 -16.22 -5.97
C HIS A 179 0.24 -15.52 -5.43
N VAL A 180 0.21 -15.04 -4.19
CA VAL A 180 1.40 -14.45 -3.54
C VAL A 180 2.35 -15.57 -3.12
N LYS A 181 3.61 -15.46 -3.58
CA LYS A 181 4.69 -16.41 -3.28
C LYS A 181 5.80 -15.71 -2.49
N ALA A 182 6.67 -16.49 -1.84
CA ALA A 182 7.84 -15.99 -1.10
C ALA A 182 8.72 -15.05 -1.95
N THR A 183 8.86 -15.35 -3.24
CA THR A 183 9.63 -14.52 -4.19
C THR A 183 9.07 -13.11 -4.35
N HIS A 184 7.75 -12.92 -4.23
CA HIS A 184 7.12 -11.61 -4.31
C HIS A 184 7.42 -10.78 -3.05
N ALA A 185 7.40 -11.40 -1.87
CA ALA A 185 7.81 -10.74 -0.63
C ALA A 185 9.29 -10.37 -0.65
N PHE A 186 10.17 -11.26 -1.13
CA PHE A 186 11.59 -10.96 -1.31
C PHE A 186 11.79 -9.77 -2.24
N ALA A 187 11.15 -9.78 -3.40
CA ALA A 187 11.29 -8.71 -4.36
C ALA A 187 10.78 -7.36 -3.81
N ALA A 188 9.66 -7.34 -3.05
CA ALA A 188 9.17 -6.13 -2.39
C ALA A 188 10.19 -5.58 -1.37
N LEU A 189 10.79 -6.46 -0.56
CA LEU A 189 11.83 -6.11 0.40
C LEU A 189 13.12 -5.64 -0.30
N ASP A 190 13.50 -6.29 -1.40
CA ASP A 190 14.72 -5.98 -2.17
C ASP A 190 14.60 -4.66 -2.94
N GLN A 191 13.40 -4.28 -3.37
CA GLN A 191 13.13 -3.03 -4.07
C GLN A 191 12.86 -1.86 -3.12
N ALA A 192 12.79 -2.10 -1.80
CA ALA A 192 12.52 -1.05 -0.83
C ALA A 192 13.59 0.05 -0.89
N LYS A 193 13.15 1.29 -1.07
CA LYS A 193 13.99 2.48 -1.22
C LYS A 193 13.37 3.70 -0.54
N PRO A 194 14.18 4.68 -0.12
CA PRO A 194 13.71 5.98 0.34
C PRO A 194 13.15 6.82 -0.81
N GLY A 195 12.56 7.97 -0.50
CA GLY A 195 12.03 8.92 -1.46
C GLY A 195 10.56 8.66 -1.82
N ARG A 196 10.15 9.01 -3.03
CA ARG A 196 8.74 8.90 -3.44
C ARG A 196 8.26 7.46 -3.42
N VAL A 197 7.11 7.24 -2.80
CA VAL A 197 6.41 5.95 -2.73
C VAL A 197 5.35 5.89 -3.83
N GLU A 198 5.21 4.77 -4.52
CA GLU A 198 4.08 4.51 -5.41
C GLU A 198 2.79 4.36 -4.62
N GLU A 199 1.69 4.92 -5.16
CA GLU A 199 0.40 4.98 -4.50
C GLU A 199 -0.72 4.42 -5.40
N GLY A 200 -1.88 4.14 -4.80
CA GLY A 200 -3.04 3.58 -5.49
C GLY A 200 -3.06 2.05 -5.48
N ALA A 201 -3.48 1.47 -6.59
CA ALA A 201 -3.65 0.02 -6.72
C ALA A 201 -2.31 -0.71 -6.94
N VAL A 202 -1.40 -0.61 -5.98
CA VAL A 202 -0.06 -1.20 -6.01
C VAL A 202 0.21 -2.04 -4.76
N GLY A 203 1.13 -2.99 -4.87
CA GLY A 203 1.53 -3.85 -3.76
C GLY A 203 0.33 -4.53 -3.08
N GLY A 204 0.35 -4.59 -1.76
CA GLY A 204 -0.76 -5.12 -0.97
C GLY A 204 -2.09 -4.39 -1.17
N GLY A 205 -2.07 -3.13 -1.66
CA GLY A 205 -3.27 -2.33 -1.93
C GLY A 205 -3.96 -2.59 -3.27
N THR A 206 -3.48 -3.55 -4.07
CA THR A 206 -3.93 -3.74 -5.46
C THR A 206 -5.42 -4.05 -5.58
N GLY A 207 -5.95 -5.00 -4.83
CA GLY A 207 -7.34 -5.48 -4.93
C GLY A 207 -8.36 -4.76 -4.04
N MET A 208 -8.07 -3.56 -3.52
CA MET A 208 -8.78 -2.89 -2.44
C MET A 208 -9.81 -1.86 -2.92
N GLY A 209 -10.85 -1.64 -2.09
CA GLY A 209 -11.81 -0.54 -2.23
C GLY A 209 -11.79 0.34 -0.99
N CYS A 210 -12.04 1.65 -1.13
CA CYS A 210 -11.95 2.61 -0.02
C CYS A 210 -13.03 3.67 -0.15
N ASN A 211 -13.87 3.84 0.87
CA ASN A 211 -14.95 4.85 0.92
C ASN A 211 -15.83 4.89 -0.35
N GLY A 212 -16.18 3.73 -0.89
CA GLY A 212 -17.02 3.61 -2.08
C GLY A 212 -16.30 3.87 -3.41
N PHE A 213 -14.98 3.98 -3.41
CA PHE A 213 -14.13 4.10 -4.60
C PHE A 213 -12.99 3.07 -4.57
N LYS A 214 -12.15 3.06 -5.60
CA LYS A 214 -10.95 2.22 -5.62
C LYS A 214 -9.97 2.69 -4.54
N GLY A 215 -9.58 1.76 -3.69
CA GLY A 215 -8.60 1.95 -2.63
C GLY A 215 -7.19 1.50 -3.02
N GLY A 216 -6.31 1.40 -2.04
CA GLY A 216 -4.94 0.97 -2.24
C GLY A 216 -3.94 1.53 -1.24
N ILE A 217 -2.70 1.67 -1.66
CA ILE A 217 -1.63 2.28 -0.89
C ILE A 217 -1.68 3.80 -1.02
N GLY A 218 -1.52 4.49 0.11
CA GLY A 218 -1.35 5.94 0.13
C GLY A 218 -0.38 6.36 1.22
N THR A 219 0.20 7.55 1.08
CA THR A 219 1.17 8.04 2.04
C THR A 219 1.15 9.56 2.13
N ALA A 220 1.59 10.08 3.27
CA ALA A 220 1.82 11.51 3.49
C ALA A 220 2.79 11.72 4.64
N SER A 221 3.35 12.94 4.74
CA SER A 221 4.20 13.32 5.85
C SER A 221 3.84 14.70 6.40
N ARG A 222 4.32 14.97 7.62
CA ARG A 222 4.30 16.29 8.25
C ARG A 222 5.64 16.55 8.91
N VAL A 223 6.22 17.70 8.61
CA VAL A 223 7.43 18.20 9.25
C VAL A 223 7.04 19.32 10.21
N LEU A 224 7.34 19.13 11.48
CA LEU A 224 7.08 20.12 12.52
C LEU A 224 8.06 21.28 12.44
N THR A 225 7.64 22.47 12.83
CA THR A 225 8.54 23.63 12.93
C THR A 225 9.63 23.38 13.99
N ALA A 226 10.75 24.12 13.89
CA ALA A 226 11.82 24.05 14.90
C ALA A 226 11.30 24.33 16.32
N ALA A 227 10.37 25.29 16.46
CA ALA A 227 9.72 25.60 17.75
C ALA A 227 8.90 24.42 18.32
N GLN A 228 8.39 23.55 17.45
CA GLN A 228 7.65 22.33 17.80
C GLN A 228 8.57 21.10 17.94
N GLY A 229 9.88 21.27 17.75
CA GLY A 229 10.89 20.22 17.88
C GLY A 229 11.50 19.74 16.56
N GLY A 230 11.00 20.19 15.39
CA GLY A 230 11.56 19.86 14.08
C GLY A 230 11.34 18.43 13.62
N TYR A 231 10.51 17.64 14.33
CA TYR A 231 10.30 16.22 14.04
C TYR A 231 9.44 15.99 12.81
N THR A 232 9.61 14.81 12.22
CA THR A 232 8.82 14.32 11.09
C THR A 232 7.86 13.23 11.54
N ILE A 233 6.60 13.30 11.08
CA ILE A 233 5.63 12.21 11.05
C ILE A 233 5.45 11.77 9.61
N GLY A 234 5.60 10.48 9.34
CA GLY A 234 5.27 9.85 8.06
C GLY A 234 4.19 8.78 8.25
N VAL A 235 3.23 8.73 7.36
CA VAL A 235 2.11 7.79 7.39
C VAL A 235 2.05 7.03 6.07
N LEU A 236 1.84 5.71 6.14
CA LEU A 236 1.47 4.85 5.01
C LEU A 236 0.21 4.08 5.37
N VAL A 237 -0.74 4.03 4.43
CA VAL A 237 -2.00 3.29 4.59
C VAL A 237 -2.16 2.22 3.51
N GLN A 238 -2.76 1.08 3.88
CA GLN A 238 -3.40 0.15 2.96
C GLN A 238 -4.91 0.29 3.17
N CYS A 239 -5.56 1.06 2.28
CA CYS A 239 -6.95 1.49 2.44
C CYS A 239 -7.92 0.54 1.76
N ASN A 240 -8.81 -0.08 2.58
CA ASN A 240 -9.84 -1.00 2.14
C ASN A 240 -11.08 -0.93 3.04
N TYR A 241 -11.51 0.25 3.46
CA TYR A 241 -12.65 0.42 4.36
C TYR A 241 -13.79 1.23 3.74
N GLY A 242 -15.01 1.04 4.26
CA GLY A 242 -16.19 1.81 3.89
C GLY A 242 -16.44 3.02 4.80
N GLY A 243 -17.25 3.95 4.33
CA GLY A 243 -17.65 5.16 5.03
C GLY A 243 -18.27 6.17 4.08
N ASP A 244 -18.82 7.25 4.64
CA ASP A 244 -19.31 8.40 3.89
C ASP A 244 -18.15 9.38 3.63
N LEU A 245 -17.45 9.21 2.49
CA LEU A 245 -16.25 9.98 2.18
C LEU A 245 -16.46 11.47 2.36
N ARG A 246 -15.66 12.05 3.27
CA ARG A 246 -15.54 13.49 3.49
C ARG A 246 -14.12 13.93 3.24
N ILE A 247 -13.94 15.04 2.54
CA ILE A 247 -12.62 15.68 2.38
C ILE A 247 -12.76 17.13 2.84
N LEU A 248 -11.92 17.56 3.77
CA LEU A 248 -12.01 18.87 4.42
C LEU A 248 -13.43 19.17 4.98
N GLY A 249 -14.12 18.12 5.46
CA GLY A 249 -15.49 18.20 6.00
C GLY A 249 -16.61 18.22 4.95
N VAL A 250 -16.27 18.23 3.65
CA VAL A 250 -17.26 18.23 2.56
C VAL A 250 -17.67 16.79 2.24
N PRO A 251 -18.97 16.47 2.12
CA PRO A 251 -19.47 15.12 1.88
C PRO A 251 -19.29 14.73 0.40
N ILE A 252 -18.10 14.29 0.02
CA ILE A 252 -17.74 13.99 -1.37
C ILE A 252 -18.56 12.83 -1.94
N ARG A 253 -18.81 11.78 -1.13
CA ARG A 253 -19.51 10.59 -1.62
C ARG A 253 -20.95 10.91 -2.04
N SER A 254 -21.67 11.70 -1.27
CA SER A 254 -23.04 12.08 -1.55
C SER A 254 -23.19 13.07 -2.72
N GLU A 255 -22.13 13.76 -3.08
CA GLU A 255 -22.09 14.64 -4.27
C GLU A 255 -21.79 13.88 -5.57
N ILE A 256 -21.20 12.69 -5.50
CA ILE A 256 -20.87 11.84 -6.67
C ILE A 256 -21.88 10.69 -6.76
N THR A 257 -23.12 11.00 -7.18
CA THR A 257 -24.24 10.05 -7.19
C THR A 257 -24.34 9.19 -8.44
N ASP A 258 -23.67 9.55 -9.52
CA ASP A 258 -23.68 8.87 -10.81
C ASP A 258 -22.68 7.71 -10.92
N LEU A 259 -21.73 7.64 -9.98
CA LEU A 259 -20.80 6.51 -9.87
C LEU A 259 -21.26 5.60 -8.73
N PRO A 260 -21.69 4.36 -8.99
CA PRO A 260 -21.97 3.40 -7.94
C PRO A 260 -20.68 2.98 -7.23
N THR A 261 -20.80 2.44 -6.02
CA THR A 261 -19.64 1.89 -5.27
C THR A 261 -18.91 0.84 -6.10
N CYS A 262 -19.65 0.01 -6.82
CA CYS A 262 -19.11 -0.91 -7.80
C CYS A 262 -20.18 -1.34 -8.82
N THR A 263 -19.76 -1.92 -9.93
CA THR A 263 -20.64 -2.57 -10.91
C THR A 263 -20.16 -3.99 -11.17
N VAL A 264 -21.08 -4.87 -11.60
CA VAL A 264 -20.73 -6.20 -12.11
C VAL A 264 -20.93 -6.18 -13.63
N LEU A 265 -19.92 -6.54 -14.38
CA LEU A 265 -20.07 -6.80 -15.80
C LEU A 265 -21.01 -8.00 -15.98
N PRO A 266 -21.85 -8.05 -17.05
CA PRO A 266 -22.85 -9.10 -17.22
C PRO A 266 -22.18 -10.48 -17.38
N GLN A 267 -22.00 -11.17 -16.27
CA GLN A 267 -21.50 -12.55 -16.15
C GLN A 267 -22.18 -13.22 -14.95
N PRO A 268 -22.48 -14.53 -14.99
CA PRO A 268 -22.94 -15.23 -13.81
C PRO A 268 -21.84 -15.24 -12.74
N LEU A 269 -22.17 -14.82 -11.53
CA LEU A 269 -21.27 -14.88 -10.39
C LEU A 269 -20.91 -16.33 -10.08
N SER A 270 -19.66 -16.60 -9.76
CA SER A 270 -19.16 -17.94 -9.44
C SER A 270 -19.38 -18.35 -7.99
N ARG A 271 -19.73 -17.39 -7.13
CA ARG A 271 -19.93 -17.59 -5.69
C ARG A 271 -21.10 -16.76 -5.16
N PRO A 272 -21.88 -17.28 -4.21
CA PRO A 272 -22.82 -16.47 -3.46
C PRO A 272 -22.02 -15.50 -2.57
N TRP A 273 -22.37 -14.22 -2.60
CA TRP A 273 -21.79 -13.22 -1.73
C TRP A 273 -22.39 -13.34 -0.33
N THR A 274 -21.86 -14.23 0.49
CA THR A 274 -22.31 -14.42 1.87
C THR A 274 -21.50 -13.63 2.89
N ALA A 275 -20.38 -13.06 2.47
CA ALA A 275 -19.42 -12.38 3.35
C ALA A 275 -19.29 -10.89 3.01
N GLY A 276 -20.29 -10.09 3.36
CA GLY A 276 -20.05 -8.72 3.76
C GLY A 276 -19.70 -7.66 2.73
N ILE A 277 -19.58 -7.97 1.44
CA ILE A 277 -19.48 -6.96 0.38
C ILE A 277 -20.81 -7.02 -0.38
N PRO A 278 -21.52 -5.89 -0.58
CA PRO A 278 -22.76 -5.91 -1.33
C PRO A 278 -22.48 -6.47 -2.71
N PRO A 279 -23.35 -7.35 -3.25
CA PRO A 279 -23.31 -7.60 -4.65
C PRO A 279 -23.39 -6.24 -5.34
N CYS A 280 -22.42 -5.94 -6.19
CA CYS A 280 -22.47 -4.77 -7.03
C CYS A 280 -23.69 -4.93 -7.91
N SER A 281 -24.84 -4.45 -7.50
CA SER A 281 -26.06 -4.61 -8.27
C SER A 281 -26.13 -3.50 -9.31
N ALA A 282 -26.47 -3.88 -10.54
CA ALA A 282 -27.02 -2.95 -11.53
C ALA A 282 -28.39 -2.39 -11.09
N ALA A 283 -28.85 -2.65 -9.87
CA ALA A 283 -30.16 -2.32 -9.35
C ALA A 283 -30.23 -0.83 -9.00
N LYS A 284 -31.17 -0.22 -9.68
CA LYS A 284 -31.81 1.08 -9.48
C LYS A 284 -31.42 1.86 -8.21
N ARG A 285 -31.13 3.14 -8.38
CA ARG A 285 -30.80 4.15 -7.36
C ARG A 285 -31.59 4.09 -6.04
N SER A 286 -32.84 3.56 -6.04
CA SER A 286 -33.66 3.38 -4.85
C SER A 286 -33.30 2.17 -3.96
N ALA A 287 -32.53 1.20 -4.47
CA ALA A 287 -32.03 0.08 -3.68
C ALA A 287 -30.62 0.36 -3.12
N VAL A 288 -29.90 1.32 -3.70
CA VAL A 288 -28.57 1.78 -3.23
C VAL A 288 -28.70 2.52 -1.90
N GLU A 289 -29.73 3.34 -1.71
CA GLU A 289 -29.94 4.09 -0.45
C GLU A 289 -30.24 3.17 0.74
N ALA A 290 -30.96 2.06 0.54
CA ALA A 290 -31.27 1.12 1.62
C ALA A 290 -30.14 0.11 1.89
N SER A 291 -29.27 -0.19 0.91
CA SER A 291 -28.16 -1.12 1.06
C SER A 291 -26.85 -0.44 1.48
N ASP A 292 -26.66 0.85 1.17
CA ASP A 292 -25.48 1.59 1.57
C ASP A 292 -25.36 1.73 3.10
N SER A 293 -26.49 1.91 3.81
CA SER A 293 -26.48 2.03 5.27
C SER A 293 -26.08 0.74 6.01
N GLU A 294 -26.36 -0.45 5.46
CA GLU A 294 -25.92 -1.71 6.05
C GLU A 294 -24.46 -2.06 5.77
N HIS A 295 -23.84 -1.39 4.78
CA HIS A 295 -22.48 -1.69 4.31
C HIS A 295 -21.49 -0.55 4.60
N GLU A 296 -21.99 0.59 5.04
CA GLU A 296 -21.18 1.68 5.55
C GLU A 296 -20.32 1.17 6.72
N GLY A 297 -19.02 1.36 6.64
CA GLY A 297 -18.08 0.98 7.69
C GLY A 297 -17.56 -0.47 7.65
N ARG A 298 -17.89 -1.26 6.64
CA ARG A 298 -17.26 -2.56 6.40
C ARG A 298 -15.91 -2.38 5.71
N GLY A 299 -15.03 -3.38 5.87
CA GLY A 299 -13.71 -3.42 5.26
C GLY A 299 -12.62 -3.38 6.31
N SER A 300 -11.44 -2.85 5.97
CA SER A 300 -10.29 -2.84 6.86
C SER A 300 -9.33 -1.73 6.45
N ILE A 301 -8.52 -1.25 7.37
CA ILE A 301 -7.39 -0.38 7.02
C ILE A 301 -6.19 -0.69 7.90
N ILE A 302 -5.04 -0.83 7.26
CA ILE A 302 -3.76 -0.86 7.97
C ILE A 302 -3.13 0.51 7.86
N VAL A 303 -2.69 1.05 8.99
CA VAL A 303 -1.97 2.33 9.04
C VAL A 303 -0.65 2.16 9.78
N ILE A 304 0.42 2.51 9.11
CA ILE A 304 1.77 2.52 9.66
C ILE A 304 2.23 3.97 9.81
N VAL A 305 2.59 4.35 11.03
CA VAL A 305 3.10 5.69 11.36
C VAL A 305 4.56 5.59 11.76
N ALA A 306 5.41 6.33 11.09
CA ALA A 306 6.83 6.47 11.42
C ALA A 306 7.11 7.87 11.98
N THR A 307 8.09 8.00 12.87
CA THR A 307 8.61 9.29 13.32
C THR A 307 10.08 9.20 13.70
N ASP A 308 10.78 10.31 13.63
CA ASP A 308 12.12 10.50 14.20
C ASP A 308 12.08 11.16 15.59
N ALA A 309 10.89 11.50 16.11
CA ALA A 309 10.74 12.00 17.47
C ALA A 309 11.12 10.91 18.49
N PRO A 310 11.85 11.25 19.57
CA PRO A 310 12.25 10.29 20.59
C PRO A 310 11.07 9.93 21.50
N LEU A 311 10.20 9.05 20.98
CA LEU A 311 9.03 8.56 21.68
C LEU A 311 9.27 7.14 22.23
N LEU A 312 8.81 6.90 23.44
CA LEU A 312 8.77 5.58 24.06
C LEU A 312 7.49 4.82 23.67
N PRO A 313 7.43 3.49 23.85
CA PRO A 313 6.30 2.68 23.37
C PRO A 313 4.91 3.19 23.80
N HIS A 314 4.73 3.59 25.06
CA HIS A 314 3.45 4.13 25.54
C HIS A 314 3.05 5.46 24.85
N GLN A 315 4.04 6.28 24.43
CA GLN A 315 3.79 7.49 23.67
C GLN A 315 3.44 7.16 22.21
N LEU A 316 4.10 6.14 21.62
CA LEU A 316 3.80 5.64 20.28
C LEU A 316 2.39 5.03 20.21
N GLU A 317 1.90 4.35 21.24
CA GLU A 317 0.51 3.92 21.32
C GLU A 317 -0.46 5.11 21.24
N ARG A 318 -0.13 6.22 21.91
CA ARG A 318 -0.91 7.46 21.83
C ARG A 318 -0.89 8.07 20.43
N ILE A 319 0.22 7.96 19.69
CA ILE A 319 0.30 8.32 18.26
C ILE A 319 -0.63 7.41 17.43
N ALA A 320 -0.53 6.10 17.57
CA ALA A 320 -1.36 5.14 16.84
C ALA A 320 -2.87 5.39 17.06
N ARG A 321 -3.30 5.69 18.29
CA ARG A 321 -4.69 6.05 18.59
C ARG A 321 -5.19 7.29 17.84
N ARG A 322 -4.33 8.23 17.44
CA ARG A 322 -4.73 9.45 16.70
C ARG A 322 -5.08 9.18 15.25
N VAL A 323 -4.66 8.06 14.71
CA VAL A 323 -5.07 7.59 13.38
C VAL A 323 -6.60 7.55 13.27
N SER A 324 -7.29 7.07 14.30
CA SER A 324 -8.77 7.03 14.36
C SER A 324 -9.43 8.38 14.07
N LEU A 325 -8.83 9.47 14.57
CA LEU A 325 -9.36 10.82 14.35
C LEU A 325 -9.16 11.28 12.90
N GLY A 326 -8.08 10.84 12.25
CA GLY A 326 -7.86 11.08 10.82
C GLY A 326 -8.90 10.35 9.96
N LEU A 327 -9.19 9.09 10.28
CA LEU A 327 -10.21 8.30 9.60
C LEU A 327 -11.63 8.86 9.85
N GLY A 328 -11.91 9.31 11.07
CA GLY A 328 -13.18 9.97 11.40
C GLY A 328 -13.42 11.24 10.60
N ARG A 329 -12.38 12.04 10.29
CA ARG A 329 -12.49 13.21 9.40
C ARG A 329 -12.91 12.84 7.99
N LEU A 330 -12.56 11.63 7.54
CA LEU A 330 -12.89 11.11 6.23
C LEU A 330 -14.25 10.39 6.18
N GLY A 331 -15.00 10.39 7.30
CA GLY A 331 -16.33 9.80 7.38
C GLY A 331 -16.35 8.32 7.80
N SER A 332 -15.22 7.77 8.27
CA SER A 332 -15.22 6.45 8.89
C SER A 332 -15.87 6.51 10.27
N PHE A 333 -16.68 5.51 10.58
CA PHE A 333 -17.21 5.28 11.93
C PHE A 333 -16.77 3.91 12.50
N ALA A 334 -15.78 3.26 11.84
CA ALA A 334 -15.19 2.00 12.26
C ALA A 334 -16.25 0.91 12.52
N GLY A 335 -16.97 0.51 11.48
CA GLY A 335 -18.08 -0.45 11.57
C GLY A 335 -17.66 -1.81 12.15
N ASN A 336 -18.59 -2.54 12.73
CA ASN A 336 -18.37 -3.77 13.50
C ASN A 336 -17.55 -4.86 12.79
N SER A 337 -17.62 -4.94 11.46
CA SER A 337 -16.90 -5.96 10.67
C SER A 337 -15.57 -5.45 10.08
N SER A 338 -15.10 -4.28 10.48
CA SER A 338 -13.84 -3.71 10.03
C SER A 338 -12.65 -4.29 10.80
N GLY A 339 -11.49 -4.40 10.13
CA GLY A 339 -10.19 -4.73 10.72
C GLY A 339 -9.27 -3.51 10.64
N ASP A 340 -9.35 -2.63 11.63
CA ASP A 340 -8.63 -1.35 11.64
C ASP A 340 -7.46 -1.46 12.60
N LEU A 341 -6.27 -1.75 12.06
CA LEU A 341 -5.07 -2.05 12.84
C LEU A 341 -3.98 -1.01 12.55
N PHE A 342 -3.44 -0.40 13.60
CA PHE A 342 -2.46 0.68 13.49
C PHE A 342 -1.18 0.33 14.24
N LEU A 343 -0.04 0.68 13.63
CA LEU A 343 1.28 0.53 14.23
C LEU A 343 2.01 1.86 14.11
N ALA A 344 2.60 2.32 15.21
CA ALA A 344 3.50 3.47 15.22
C ALA A 344 4.89 3.06 15.69
N PHE A 345 5.93 3.58 15.05
CA PHE A 345 7.32 3.35 15.45
C PHE A 345 8.17 4.62 15.39
N SER A 346 9.25 4.63 16.19
CA SER A 346 10.22 5.74 16.21
C SER A 346 11.60 5.26 15.78
N THR A 347 12.24 5.96 14.84
CA THR A 347 13.61 5.69 14.42
C THR A 347 14.66 6.29 15.37
N ALA A 348 14.24 7.07 16.38
CA ALA A 348 15.11 7.57 17.44
C ALA A 348 15.59 6.44 18.37
N ASN A 349 16.44 6.79 19.35
CA ASN A 349 16.99 5.88 20.33
C ASN A 349 17.66 4.62 19.73
N ALA A 350 18.49 4.83 18.71
CA ALA A 350 19.28 3.73 18.15
C ALA A 350 20.12 3.03 19.23
N GLY A 351 20.15 1.69 19.19
CA GLY A 351 20.85 0.88 20.17
C GLY A 351 20.10 0.68 21.50
N ALA A 352 18.84 1.10 21.61
CA ALA A 352 18.03 0.90 22.81
C ALA A 352 17.82 -0.58 23.19
N ALA A 353 17.87 -1.48 22.21
CA ALA A 353 17.69 -2.92 22.40
C ALA A 353 19.01 -3.71 22.59
N LYS A 354 20.15 -3.03 22.74
CA LYS A 354 21.43 -3.72 22.95
C LYS A 354 21.38 -4.57 24.21
N PRO A 355 21.82 -5.85 24.16
CA PRO A 355 21.75 -6.75 25.31
C PRO A 355 22.75 -6.40 26.41
N GLU A 356 23.72 -5.56 26.12
CA GLU A 356 24.82 -5.23 27.03
C GLU A 356 24.66 -3.81 27.59
N GLY A 357 24.90 -3.68 28.88
CA GLY A 357 24.91 -2.42 29.61
C GLY A 357 23.51 -1.87 29.91
N THR A 358 23.43 -0.58 30.18
CA THR A 358 22.18 0.14 30.45
C THR A 358 22.12 1.31 29.48
N PRO A 359 21.34 1.23 28.40
CA PRO A 359 21.28 2.29 27.38
C PRO A 359 20.64 3.57 27.96
N ALA A 360 21.24 4.72 27.66
CA ALA A 360 20.63 6.01 27.93
C ALA A 360 19.59 6.31 26.84
N LEU A 361 18.36 6.60 27.23
CA LEU A 361 17.26 6.89 26.33
C LEU A 361 16.88 8.36 26.39
N VAL A 362 16.51 8.91 25.23
CA VAL A 362 15.92 10.25 25.13
C VAL A 362 14.41 10.09 25.01
N MET A 363 13.66 10.88 25.78
CA MET A 363 12.21 10.90 25.72
C MET A 363 11.70 12.32 25.52
N LEU A 364 10.81 12.53 24.58
CA LEU A 364 10.08 13.79 24.44
C LEU A 364 9.13 13.96 25.64
N PRO A 365 9.18 15.10 26.36
CA PRO A 365 8.22 15.37 27.44
C PRO A 365 6.77 15.32 26.94
N ASN A 366 5.87 14.73 27.73
CA ASN A 366 4.47 14.56 27.35
C ASN A 366 3.76 15.89 26.99
N ASP A 367 4.12 16.98 27.65
CA ASP A 367 3.55 18.32 27.41
C ASP A 367 3.95 18.90 26.03
N ARG A 368 4.86 18.25 25.32
CA ARG A 368 5.32 18.64 23.98
C ARG A 368 4.81 17.72 22.85
N ILE A 369 3.94 16.75 23.14
CA ILE A 369 3.53 15.72 22.17
C ILE A 369 2.40 16.17 21.23
N ASP A 370 1.59 17.16 21.62
CA ASP A 370 0.39 17.57 20.85
C ASP A 370 0.64 17.93 19.38
N PRO A 371 1.75 18.59 19.01
CA PRO A 371 2.05 18.81 17.58
C PRO A 371 2.17 17.50 16.78
N LEU A 372 2.73 16.43 17.37
CA LEU A 372 2.84 15.12 16.75
C LEU A 372 1.46 14.44 16.61
N PHE A 373 0.57 14.61 17.57
CA PHE A 373 -0.81 14.13 17.47
C PHE A 373 -1.54 14.78 16.29
N ARG A 374 -1.46 16.11 16.18
CA ARG A 374 -2.04 16.84 15.07
C ARG A 374 -1.45 16.40 13.74
N ALA A 375 -0.13 16.31 13.64
CA ALA A 375 0.58 15.85 12.45
C ALA A 375 0.14 14.44 12.01
N THR A 376 -0.07 13.52 12.96
CA THR A 376 -0.56 12.16 12.68
C THR A 376 -1.95 12.19 12.06
N ILE A 377 -2.88 12.97 12.63
CA ILE A 377 -4.25 13.11 12.13
C ILE A 377 -4.25 13.65 10.70
N GLU A 378 -3.51 14.74 10.47
CA GLU A 378 -3.44 15.44 9.18
C GLU A 378 -2.74 14.60 8.10
N ALA A 379 -1.68 13.87 8.46
CA ALA A 379 -1.00 12.97 7.52
C ALA A 379 -1.86 11.74 7.20
N THR A 380 -2.62 11.20 8.16
CA THR A 380 -3.54 10.08 7.93
C THR A 380 -4.66 10.48 6.96
N GLU A 381 -5.28 11.64 7.17
CA GLU A 381 -6.32 12.18 6.28
C GLU A 381 -5.80 12.30 4.84
N GLU A 382 -4.65 12.93 4.65
CA GLU A 382 -4.04 13.11 3.32
C GLU A 382 -3.60 11.78 2.69
N ALA A 383 -3.01 10.86 3.46
CA ALA A 383 -2.56 9.56 2.96
C ALA A 383 -3.72 8.72 2.37
N VAL A 384 -4.87 8.70 3.04
CA VAL A 384 -6.07 8.01 2.53
C VAL A 384 -6.59 8.66 1.25
N VAL A 385 -6.66 9.98 1.20
CA VAL A 385 -7.10 10.69 -0.03
C VAL A 385 -6.13 10.44 -1.18
N ASN A 386 -4.83 10.44 -0.92
CA ASN A 386 -3.81 10.13 -1.93
C ASN A 386 -3.96 8.69 -2.44
N ALA A 387 -4.22 7.71 -1.57
CA ALA A 387 -4.50 6.32 -1.98
C ALA A 387 -5.63 6.23 -3.00
N MET A 388 -6.72 6.96 -2.76
CA MET A 388 -7.91 6.95 -3.60
C MET A 388 -7.71 7.71 -4.91
N LEU A 389 -7.07 8.88 -4.88
CA LEU A 389 -6.78 9.69 -6.07
C LEU A 389 -5.79 9.01 -7.02
N ALA A 390 -4.80 8.32 -6.47
CA ALA A 390 -3.83 7.57 -7.25
C ALA A 390 -4.42 6.28 -7.86
N ALA A 391 -5.47 5.71 -7.25
CA ALA A 391 -6.07 4.46 -7.72
C ALA A 391 -6.92 4.65 -8.97
N GLN A 392 -6.67 3.82 -9.99
CA GLN A 392 -7.47 3.78 -11.20
C GLN A 392 -8.67 2.84 -11.04
N THR A 393 -9.73 3.07 -11.83
CA THR A 393 -10.81 2.11 -11.98
C THR A 393 -10.23 0.73 -12.30
N MET A 394 -10.65 -0.27 -11.54
CA MET A 394 -10.14 -1.64 -11.69
C MET A 394 -11.29 -2.64 -11.77
N THR A 395 -11.16 -3.57 -12.70
CA THR A 395 -12.03 -4.74 -12.81
C THR A 395 -11.26 -5.96 -12.30
N GLY A 396 -11.87 -6.75 -11.44
CA GLY A 396 -11.30 -7.96 -10.85
C GLY A 396 -12.17 -9.19 -11.04
N ALA A 397 -12.11 -10.09 -10.07
CA ALA A 397 -12.82 -11.35 -10.06
C ALA A 397 -14.33 -11.19 -10.33
N ASP A 398 -14.90 -12.09 -11.12
CA ASP A 398 -16.32 -12.09 -11.51
C ASP A 398 -16.77 -10.82 -12.26
N GLY A 399 -15.85 -10.07 -12.85
CA GLY A 399 -16.16 -8.82 -13.55
C GLY A 399 -16.56 -7.67 -12.62
N ILE A 400 -16.30 -7.77 -11.33
CA ILE A 400 -16.54 -6.69 -10.36
C ILE A 400 -15.64 -5.52 -10.71
N ARG A 401 -16.24 -4.35 -10.95
CA ARG A 401 -15.53 -3.13 -11.28
C ARG A 401 -15.72 -2.09 -10.17
N VAL A 402 -14.64 -1.59 -9.64
CA VAL A 402 -14.60 -0.48 -8.66
C VAL A 402 -14.00 0.74 -9.33
N PHE A 403 -14.69 1.88 -9.18
CA PHE A 403 -14.30 3.13 -9.84
C PHE A 403 -13.24 3.88 -9.04
N GLY A 404 -12.27 4.47 -9.74
CA GLY A 404 -11.33 5.42 -9.15
C GLY A 404 -12.04 6.72 -8.76
N LEU A 405 -11.57 7.37 -7.69
CA LEU A 405 -12.06 8.68 -7.28
C LEU A 405 -11.70 9.74 -8.34
N PRO A 406 -12.68 10.42 -8.97
CA PRO A 406 -12.39 11.41 -10.00
C PRO A 406 -11.90 12.72 -9.37
N GLY A 407 -10.58 12.96 -9.42
CA GLY A 407 -9.93 14.08 -8.74
C GLY A 407 -10.45 15.46 -9.18
N GLU A 408 -10.75 15.64 -10.47
CA GLU A 408 -11.33 16.90 -10.98
C GLU A 408 -12.68 17.22 -10.34
N ARG A 409 -13.54 16.20 -10.20
CA ARG A 409 -14.84 16.37 -9.53
C ARG A 409 -14.69 16.67 -8.03
N VAL A 410 -13.70 16.09 -7.38
CA VAL A 410 -13.39 16.43 -5.99
C VAL A 410 -13.07 17.92 -5.88
N VAL A 411 -12.23 18.44 -6.78
CA VAL A 411 -11.90 19.88 -6.83
C VAL A 411 -13.14 20.75 -7.06
N GLU A 412 -13.99 20.38 -8.03
CA GLU A 412 -15.25 21.11 -8.32
C GLU A 412 -16.17 21.14 -7.09
N ILE A 413 -16.33 20.00 -6.41
CA ILE A 413 -17.15 19.89 -5.20
C ILE A 413 -16.55 20.75 -4.07
N LEU A 414 -15.25 20.68 -3.83
CA LEU A 414 -14.60 21.48 -2.81
C LEU A 414 -14.75 23.00 -3.07
N ARG A 415 -14.69 23.43 -4.33
CA ARG A 415 -14.98 24.83 -4.73
C ARG A 415 -16.44 25.21 -4.48
N LYS A 416 -17.40 24.34 -4.83
CA LYS A 416 -18.84 24.51 -4.55
C LYS A 416 -19.09 24.77 -3.06
N TYR A 417 -18.34 24.12 -2.19
CA TYR A 417 -18.45 24.27 -0.73
C TYR A 417 -17.50 25.32 -0.13
N ASN A 418 -16.85 26.15 -0.96
CA ASN A 418 -15.90 27.20 -0.54
C ASN A 418 -14.72 26.64 0.30
N ARG A 419 -14.26 25.42 0.02
CA ARG A 419 -13.08 24.80 0.65
C ARG A 419 -11.82 24.91 -0.19
N MET A 420 -11.94 25.37 -1.43
CA MET A 420 -10.86 25.74 -2.34
C MET A 420 -11.18 27.04 -3.06
N LYS A 421 -10.14 27.76 -3.49
CA LYS A 421 -10.23 28.94 -4.38
C LYS A 421 -10.36 28.48 -5.84
#